data_d848ec9edc670ed28da1cbf619ece6c5
#
_entry.id   d848ec9edc670ed28da1cbf619ece6c5
#
_cell.length_a   1.000
_cell.length_b   1.000
_cell.length_c   1.000
_cell.angle_alpha   90.00
_cell.angle_beta   90.00
_cell.angle_gamma   90.00
#
_symmetry.space_group_name_H-M   'P 1'
#
loop_
_entity.id
_entity.type
_entity.pdbx_description
1 polymer ?
#
loop_
_entity_poly.entity_id
_entity_poly.type
_entity_poly.pdbx_seq_one_letter_code
_entity_poly.pdbx_strand_id
1 'polypeptide(L)'
;MQSIQTRLKIGTLILLLTVTSLKGFSQNNSYEIYALKFASLNFKLPIATAAVGSTSKDSTGIFYMVYLLKGKSGRNILVDAGFTEPLKKYPIQAFTYERPDTLLKRINISPNDITDVIITHPHWDHIGGIDLFPNAMVWMQKEDFNYFVGTAWQKGGDSENFTSKDVFKIIQKNLDGKLTLINGDSIEILPNIRVFIGSKHTFESQYVLVGTGAEKVIIASDNSWLYYNLTNLLSIPITFDQKAYLKNLKRMRSMVKNVIGMDNRFVRL
;
A
#
# COMPACT_ATOMS: atom_id res chain seq x y z
N MET A 1 22.28 33.96 -85.34
CA MET A 1 21.18 33.70 -84.32
C MET A 1 21.51 32.43 -83.60
N GLN A 2 22.11 32.52 -82.40
CA GLN A 2 22.54 31.40 -81.58
C GLN A 2 21.45 31.15 -80.52
N SER A 3 20.94 29.91 -80.48
CA SER A 3 19.98 29.47 -79.49
C SER A 3 20.71 28.93 -78.25
N ILE A 4 20.53 29.52 -77.13
CA ILE A 4 21.09 29.09 -75.85
C ILE A 4 20.15 28.03 -75.28
N GLN A 5 20.59 26.81 -75.18
CA GLN A 5 19.87 25.74 -74.44
C GLN A 5 20.36 25.74 -72.98
N THR A 6 19.52 26.15 -72.08
CA THR A 6 19.73 26.05 -70.64
C THR A 6 19.39 24.65 -70.14
N ARG A 7 20.41 23.90 -69.74
CA ARG A 7 20.19 22.55 -69.10
C ARG A 7 19.89 22.76 -67.59
N LEU A 8 18.68 22.45 -67.19
CA LEU A 8 18.27 22.40 -65.82
C LEU A 8 18.79 21.08 -65.16
N LYS A 9 19.72 21.20 -64.21
CA LYS A 9 20.15 20.04 -63.41
C LYS A 9 19.19 19.89 -62.23
N ILE A 10 18.39 18.83 -62.28
CA ILE A 10 17.56 18.40 -61.15
C ILE A 10 18.47 17.64 -60.19
N GLY A 11 18.81 18.26 -59.07
CA GLY A 11 19.51 17.64 -57.98
C GLY A 11 18.49 16.83 -57.10
N THR A 12 18.60 15.51 -57.16
CA THR A 12 17.81 14.63 -56.31
C THR A 12 18.33 14.71 -54.87
N LEU A 13 17.61 15.40 -53.99
CA LEU A 13 17.91 15.44 -52.55
C LEU A 13 17.42 14.14 -51.92
N ILE A 14 18.35 13.22 -51.64
CA ILE A 14 18.04 12.01 -50.87
C ILE A 14 18.00 12.40 -49.40
N LEU A 15 16.79 12.53 -48.84
CA LEU A 15 16.57 12.72 -47.42
C LEU A 15 16.74 11.37 -46.69
N LEU A 16 17.92 11.15 -46.11
CA LEU A 16 18.19 9.99 -45.24
C LEU A 16 17.43 10.18 -43.92
N LEU A 17 16.25 9.59 -43.82
CA LEU A 17 15.55 9.44 -42.56
C LEU A 17 16.27 8.39 -41.69
N THR A 18 17.18 8.84 -40.81
CA THR A 18 17.70 8.01 -39.74
C THR A 18 16.58 7.78 -38.72
N VAL A 19 15.91 6.65 -38.85
CA VAL A 19 15.02 6.15 -37.79
C VAL A 19 15.93 5.75 -36.61
N THR A 20 16.19 6.67 -35.71
CA THR A 20 16.73 6.34 -34.38
C THR A 20 15.62 5.57 -33.66
N SER A 21 15.70 4.24 -33.66
CA SER A 21 14.91 3.42 -32.76
C SER A 21 15.27 3.86 -31.32
N LEU A 22 14.45 4.71 -30.74
CA LEU A 22 14.40 4.88 -29.30
C LEU A 22 14.07 3.50 -28.73
N LYS A 23 15.12 2.72 -28.43
CA LYS A 23 14.99 1.63 -27.49
C LYS A 23 14.51 2.30 -26.20
N GLY A 24 13.19 2.23 -25.97
CA GLY A 24 12.63 2.60 -24.71
C GLY A 24 13.39 1.81 -23.65
N PHE A 25 14.21 2.49 -22.86
CA PHE A 25 14.71 1.94 -21.62
C PHE A 25 13.46 1.61 -20.82
N SER A 26 13.02 0.38 -20.88
CA SER A 26 12.18 -0.21 -19.86
C SER A 26 13.00 -0.10 -18.58
N GLN A 27 12.86 1.03 -17.91
CA GLN A 27 13.41 1.21 -16.58
C GLN A 27 12.84 0.04 -15.77
N ASN A 28 13.72 -0.87 -15.35
CA ASN A 28 13.35 -2.05 -14.62
C ASN A 28 12.93 -1.56 -13.21
N ASN A 29 11.69 -1.04 -13.11
CA ASN A 29 11.10 -0.47 -11.91
C ASN A 29 10.79 -1.62 -10.95
N SER A 30 11.84 -2.19 -10.37
CA SER A 30 11.73 -3.21 -9.33
C SER A 30 11.91 -2.57 -7.97
N TYR A 31 11.24 -3.15 -6.99
CA TYR A 31 11.28 -2.69 -5.60
C TYR A 31 11.90 -3.76 -4.70
N GLU A 32 12.76 -3.31 -3.78
CA GLU A 32 13.13 -4.06 -2.59
C GLU A 32 12.06 -3.78 -1.52
N ILE A 33 11.59 -4.83 -0.85
CA ILE A 33 10.53 -4.72 0.15
C ILE A 33 11.12 -4.94 1.53
N TYR A 34 10.94 -3.95 2.42
CA TYR A 34 11.34 -4.03 3.82
C TYR A 34 10.08 -4.03 4.69
N ALA A 35 9.88 -5.10 5.45
CA ALA A 35 8.81 -5.18 6.43
C ALA A 35 9.32 -4.59 7.76
N LEU A 36 8.82 -3.45 8.16
CA LEU A 36 9.26 -2.70 9.33
C LEU A 36 8.23 -2.86 10.46
N LYS A 37 8.57 -3.69 11.44
CA LYS A 37 7.75 -3.87 12.64
C LYS A 37 7.91 -2.67 13.55
N PHE A 38 6.91 -1.81 13.62
CA PHE A 38 6.92 -0.62 14.47
C PHE A 38 6.22 -0.82 15.82
N ALA A 39 5.33 -1.82 15.93
CA ALA A 39 4.76 -2.21 17.20
C ALA A 39 4.45 -3.71 17.26
N SER A 40 4.26 -4.23 18.47
CA SER A 40 3.72 -5.55 18.73
C SER A 40 2.96 -5.54 20.04
N LEU A 41 1.91 -6.39 20.15
CA LEU A 41 1.28 -6.64 21.44
C LEU A 41 2.25 -7.35 22.37
N ASN A 42 2.27 -6.96 23.65
CA ASN A 42 3.11 -7.58 24.69
C ASN A 42 2.54 -8.91 25.21
N PHE A 43 1.50 -9.43 24.56
CA PHE A 43 0.88 -10.71 24.86
C PHE A 43 0.48 -11.43 23.57
N LYS A 44 0.29 -12.74 23.67
CA LYS A 44 -0.19 -13.55 22.54
C LYS A 44 -1.70 -13.64 22.55
N LEU A 45 -2.30 -13.68 21.36
CA LEU A 45 -3.73 -13.95 21.18
C LEU A 45 -3.96 -15.39 20.71
N PRO A 46 -5.02 -16.08 21.14
CA PRO A 46 -5.43 -17.33 20.51
C PRO A 46 -5.66 -17.12 19.01
N ILE A 47 -5.21 -18.04 18.18
CA ILE A 47 -5.43 -17.95 16.72
C ILE A 47 -6.92 -17.84 16.40
N ALA A 48 -7.78 -18.52 17.16
CA ALA A 48 -9.23 -18.44 17.02
C ALA A 48 -9.80 -17.01 17.20
N THR A 49 -9.08 -16.12 17.90
CA THR A 49 -9.47 -14.70 18.03
C THR A 49 -9.19 -13.91 16.75
N ALA A 50 -8.16 -14.28 16.01
CA ALA A 50 -7.74 -13.61 14.76
C ALA A 50 -8.26 -14.30 13.49
N ALA A 51 -8.75 -15.55 13.61
CA ALA A 51 -9.23 -16.36 12.50
C ALA A 51 -10.58 -16.99 12.86
N VAL A 52 -11.65 -16.38 12.39
CA VAL A 52 -13.03 -16.78 12.73
C VAL A 52 -13.31 -18.20 12.24
N GLY A 53 -13.76 -19.06 13.15
CA GLY A 53 -14.01 -20.48 12.88
C GLY A 53 -12.78 -21.38 12.97
N SER A 54 -11.63 -20.86 13.41
CA SER A 54 -10.45 -21.68 13.68
C SER A 54 -10.66 -22.63 14.84
N THR A 55 -10.22 -23.87 14.69
CA THR A 55 -10.15 -24.91 15.74
C THR A 55 -8.76 -25.02 16.36
N SER A 56 -7.81 -24.20 15.94
CA SER A 56 -6.45 -24.19 16.52
C SER A 56 -6.50 -23.79 18.00
N LYS A 57 -5.74 -24.51 18.81
CA LYS A 57 -5.50 -24.20 20.22
C LYS A 57 -4.25 -23.35 20.44
N ASP A 58 -3.53 -23.03 19.37
CA ASP A 58 -2.30 -22.25 19.43
C ASP A 58 -2.59 -20.75 19.61
N SER A 59 -1.57 -20.04 20.07
CA SER A 59 -1.57 -18.58 20.19
C SER A 59 -0.48 -17.96 19.34
N THR A 60 -0.72 -16.75 18.85
CA THR A 60 0.21 -15.99 18.00
C THR A 60 0.43 -14.58 18.55
N GLY A 61 1.59 -13.99 18.22
CA GLY A 61 1.81 -12.56 18.42
C GLY A 61 1.09 -11.76 17.33
N ILE A 62 0.71 -10.54 17.65
CA ILE A 62 0.22 -9.56 16.68
C ILE A 62 1.30 -8.48 16.52
N PHE A 63 1.65 -8.21 15.28
CA PHE A 63 2.69 -7.26 14.88
C PHE A 63 2.08 -6.20 13.99
N TYR A 64 2.43 -4.96 14.26
CA TYR A 64 2.03 -3.80 13.48
C TYR A 64 3.18 -3.43 12.55
N MET A 65 2.91 -3.40 11.28
CA MET A 65 3.91 -3.28 10.24
C MET A 65 3.64 -2.07 9.36
N VAL A 66 4.70 -1.39 8.94
CA VAL A 66 4.71 -0.58 7.72
C VAL A 66 5.68 -1.22 6.74
N TYR A 67 5.45 -1.06 5.45
CA TYR A 67 6.32 -1.68 4.45
C TYR A 67 6.97 -0.60 3.60
N LEU A 68 8.31 -0.57 3.59
CA LEU A 68 9.07 0.30 2.69
C LEU A 68 9.34 -0.44 1.39
N LEU A 69 8.93 0.16 0.29
CA LEU A 69 9.25 -0.24 -1.07
C LEU A 69 10.33 0.70 -1.59
N LYS A 70 11.55 0.20 -1.66
CA LYS A 70 12.71 0.97 -2.15
C LYS A 70 12.91 0.71 -3.63
N GLY A 71 12.58 1.71 -4.45
CA GLY A 71 12.73 1.63 -5.90
C GLY A 71 14.15 1.99 -6.36
N LYS A 72 14.64 1.30 -7.39
CA LYS A 72 15.94 1.61 -8.01
C LYS A 72 16.03 3.02 -8.58
N SER A 73 14.89 3.64 -8.88
CA SER A 73 14.80 5.04 -9.34
C SER A 73 14.97 6.09 -8.24
N GLY A 74 15.29 5.69 -7.01
CA GLY A 74 15.37 6.57 -5.84
C GLY A 74 14.02 6.85 -5.17
N ARG A 75 12.93 6.25 -5.64
CA ARG A 75 11.61 6.38 -5.03
C ARG A 75 11.51 5.51 -3.77
N ASN A 76 11.09 6.10 -2.67
CA ASN A 76 10.83 5.41 -1.42
C ASN A 76 9.32 5.52 -1.12
N ILE A 77 8.63 4.39 -1.11
CA ILE A 77 7.18 4.31 -0.97
C ILE A 77 6.88 3.54 0.31
N LEU A 78 5.98 4.06 1.14
CA LEU A 78 5.44 3.30 2.26
C LEU A 78 4.09 2.69 1.89
N VAL A 79 3.85 1.48 2.34
CA VAL A 79 2.51 0.92 2.48
C VAL A 79 2.16 0.97 3.95
N ASP A 80 1.14 1.74 4.25
CA ASP A 80 0.71 2.23 5.56
C ASP A 80 1.72 3.15 6.26
N ALA A 81 1.22 3.96 7.20
CA ALA A 81 2.00 4.95 7.92
C ALA A 81 2.17 4.62 9.41
N GLY A 82 1.51 3.56 9.89
CA GLY A 82 1.48 3.22 11.30
C GLY A 82 0.68 4.21 12.14
N PHE A 83 1.04 4.35 13.42
CA PHE A 83 0.43 5.33 14.32
C PHE A 83 1.48 6.11 15.12
N THR A 84 1.08 7.27 15.60
CA THR A 84 1.86 8.06 16.57
C THR A 84 1.34 7.88 18.00
N GLU A 85 0.06 7.60 18.14
CA GLU A 85 -0.66 7.32 19.39
C GLU A 85 -1.64 6.17 19.15
N PRO A 86 -1.78 5.20 20.08
CA PRO A 86 -2.84 4.22 20.00
C PRO A 86 -4.19 4.84 20.31
N LEU A 87 -5.28 4.16 19.97
CA LEU A 87 -6.61 4.54 20.43
C LEU A 87 -6.65 4.60 21.96
N LYS A 88 -7.44 5.53 22.51
CA LYS A 88 -7.58 5.70 23.96
C LYS A 88 -7.96 4.41 24.72
N LYS A 89 -8.67 3.50 24.06
CA LYS A 89 -9.05 2.19 24.61
C LYS A 89 -7.85 1.23 24.75
N TYR A 90 -6.71 1.51 24.08
CA TYR A 90 -5.52 0.69 24.13
C TYR A 90 -4.38 1.46 24.80
N PRO A 91 -3.98 1.11 26.02
CA PRO A 91 -2.85 1.79 26.67
C PRO A 91 -1.56 1.49 25.91
N ILE A 92 -0.68 2.50 25.75
CA ILE A 92 0.60 2.33 25.04
C ILE A 92 1.46 1.22 25.65
N GLN A 93 1.32 0.97 26.95
CA GLN A 93 2.04 -0.09 27.67
C GLN A 93 1.65 -1.51 27.21
N ALA A 94 0.51 -1.66 26.51
CA ALA A 94 0.14 -2.93 25.89
C ALA A 94 1.01 -3.28 24.68
N PHE A 95 1.84 -2.33 24.22
CA PHE A 95 2.68 -2.47 23.04
C PHE A 95 4.17 -2.39 23.39
N THR A 96 4.98 -3.17 22.68
CA THR A 96 6.35 -2.77 22.38
C THR A 96 6.28 -1.90 21.14
N TYR A 97 6.73 -0.65 21.25
CA TYR A 97 6.46 0.37 20.22
C TYR A 97 7.70 1.21 19.90
N GLU A 98 7.90 1.44 18.63
CA GLU A 98 8.83 2.43 18.11
C GLU A 98 8.17 3.19 16.97
N ARG A 99 8.28 4.49 16.95
CA ARG A 99 7.66 5.35 15.93
C ARG A 99 8.17 5.01 14.53
N PRO A 100 7.31 4.93 13.50
CA PRO A 100 7.70 4.52 12.14
C PRO A 100 8.84 5.34 11.52
N ASP A 101 8.84 6.66 11.74
CA ASP A 101 9.90 7.55 11.24
C ASP A 101 11.26 7.29 11.92
N THR A 102 11.27 6.82 13.16
CA THR A 102 12.50 6.42 13.87
C THR A 102 13.05 5.12 13.28
N LEU A 103 12.19 4.16 12.97
CA LEU A 103 12.62 2.92 12.32
C LEU A 103 13.25 3.18 10.95
N LEU A 104 12.70 4.08 10.15
CA LEU A 104 13.27 4.45 8.85
C LEU A 104 14.68 5.02 8.98
N LYS A 105 14.94 5.84 10.00
CA LYS A 105 16.28 6.38 10.26
C LYS A 105 17.32 5.29 10.54
N ARG A 106 16.93 4.17 11.15
CA ARG A 106 17.84 3.03 11.38
C ARG A 106 18.34 2.36 10.10
N ILE A 107 17.60 2.50 9.00
CA ILE A 107 17.97 2.00 7.68
C ILE A 107 18.40 3.15 6.74
N ASN A 108 18.81 4.29 7.32
CA ASN A 108 19.30 5.49 6.62
C ASN A 108 18.29 6.08 5.62
N ILE A 109 17.01 6.04 5.94
CA ILE A 109 15.94 6.70 5.19
C ILE A 109 15.38 7.83 6.06
N SER A 110 15.43 9.06 5.56
CA SER A 110 14.76 10.18 6.21
C SER A 110 13.25 10.12 5.95
N PRO A 111 12.40 10.49 6.91
CA PRO A 111 10.97 10.66 6.65
C PRO A 111 10.66 11.62 5.50
N ASN A 112 11.54 12.60 5.25
CA ASN A 112 11.43 13.54 4.14
C ASN A 112 11.75 12.91 2.78
N ASP A 113 12.42 11.76 2.75
CA ASP A 113 12.76 11.01 1.53
C ASP A 113 11.63 10.07 1.09
N ILE A 114 10.57 9.95 1.89
CA ILE A 114 9.38 9.19 1.51
C ILE A 114 8.61 10.00 0.46
N THR A 115 8.51 9.42 -0.73
CA THR A 115 7.87 10.06 -1.89
C THR A 115 6.38 9.80 -1.96
N ASP A 116 5.95 8.65 -1.46
CA ASP A 116 4.56 8.19 -1.54
C ASP A 116 4.20 7.37 -0.29
N VAL A 117 2.94 7.46 0.12
CA VAL A 117 2.34 6.59 1.15
C VAL A 117 1.05 6.00 0.60
N ILE A 118 0.98 4.69 0.51
CA ILE A 118 -0.22 3.96 0.08
C ILE A 118 -0.96 3.53 1.34
N ILE A 119 -2.09 4.13 1.63
CA ILE A 119 -2.93 3.75 2.77
C ILE A 119 -3.84 2.61 2.36
N THR A 120 -3.68 1.46 3.02
CA THR A 120 -4.51 0.28 2.73
C THR A 120 -5.93 0.46 3.22
N HIS A 121 -6.10 1.15 4.35
CA HIS A 121 -7.40 1.52 4.92
C HIS A 121 -7.22 2.53 6.08
N PRO A 122 -8.26 3.27 6.50
CA PRO A 122 -8.12 4.39 7.43
C PRO A 122 -8.19 4.04 8.92
N HIS A 123 -7.94 2.80 9.34
CA HIS A 123 -7.83 2.54 10.77
C HIS A 123 -6.61 3.24 11.37
N TRP A 124 -6.73 3.58 12.66
CA TRP A 124 -5.77 4.38 13.42
C TRP A 124 -4.31 3.89 13.32
N ASP A 125 -4.11 2.58 13.23
CA ASP A 125 -2.80 1.92 13.19
C ASP A 125 -2.20 1.82 11.77
N HIS A 126 -2.92 2.30 10.76
CA HIS A 126 -2.48 2.39 9.37
C HIS A 126 -2.30 3.82 8.89
N ILE A 127 -3.25 4.72 9.22
CA ILE A 127 -3.22 6.12 8.76
C ILE A 127 -2.63 7.09 9.80
N GLY A 128 -2.57 6.69 11.07
CA GLY A 128 -2.29 7.58 12.20
C GLY A 128 -0.91 8.26 12.18
N GLY A 129 0.05 7.71 11.43
CA GLY A 129 1.38 8.27 11.25
C GLY A 129 1.58 9.10 9.97
N ILE A 130 0.53 9.42 9.23
CA ILE A 130 0.61 10.04 7.89
C ILE A 130 1.29 11.41 7.88
N ASP A 131 1.23 12.16 8.97
CA ASP A 131 1.87 13.46 9.17
C ASP A 131 3.39 13.36 9.40
N LEU A 132 3.91 12.17 9.70
CA LEU A 132 5.36 11.92 9.80
C LEU A 132 6.08 12.07 8.45
N PHE A 133 5.34 12.01 7.33
CA PHE A 133 5.85 12.00 5.97
C PHE A 133 5.37 13.24 5.20
N PRO A 134 5.96 14.42 5.47
CA PRO A 134 5.41 15.68 4.97
C PRO A 134 5.48 15.82 3.45
N ASN A 135 6.47 15.20 2.79
CA ASN A 135 6.68 15.31 1.35
C ASN A 135 5.91 14.26 0.54
N ALA A 136 5.36 13.24 1.20
CA ALA A 136 4.74 12.11 0.51
C ALA A 136 3.40 12.49 -0.14
N MET A 137 3.21 12.01 -1.39
CA MET A 137 1.89 11.86 -2.00
C MET A 137 1.18 10.68 -1.36
N VAL A 138 -0.05 10.86 -0.94
CA VAL A 138 -0.87 9.82 -0.32
C VAL A 138 -1.82 9.23 -1.35
N TRP A 139 -1.94 7.90 -1.34
CA TRP A 139 -2.81 7.12 -2.21
C TRP A 139 -3.81 6.34 -1.38
N MET A 140 -5.10 6.55 -1.61
CA MET A 140 -6.17 5.91 -0.83
C MET A 140 -7.39 5.65 -1.70
N GLN A 141 -8.16 4.59 -1.41
CA GLN A 141 -9.42 4.35 -2.10
C GLN A 141 -10.43 5.46 -1.78
N LYS A 142 -11.12 5.92 -2.83
CA LYS A 142 -12.07 7.04 -2.77
C LYS A 142 -13.23 6.77 -1.81
N GLU A 143 -13.79 5.58 -1.86
CA GLU A 143 -14.95 5.25 -1.04
C GLU A 143 -14.58 5.09 0.44
N ASP A 144 -13.38 4.57 0.76
CA ASP A 144 -12.87 4.56 2.13
C ASP A 144 -12.63 5.99 2.64
N PHE A 145 -12.05 6.86 1.81
CA PHE A 145 -11.89 8.28 2.17
C PHE A 145 -13.24 8.94 2.47
N ASN A 146 -14.23 8.81 1.57
CA ASN A 146 -15.55 9.41 1.74
C ASN A 146 -16.25 8.93 3.00
N TYR A 147 -16.17 7.62 3.28
CA TYR A 147 -16.72 7.03 4.50
C TYR A 147 -16.01 7.56 5.73
N PHE A 148 -14.68 7.55 5.73
CA PHE A 148 -13.82 7.94 6.85
C PHE A 148 -14.00 9.39 7.26
N VAL A 149 -14.06 10.32 6.30
CA VAL A 149 -14.20 11.76 6.61
C VAL A 149 -15.65 12.21 6.82
N GLY A 150 -16.63 11.37 6.48
CA GLY A 150 -18.04 11.72 6.48
C GLY A 150 -18.93 10.76 7.23
N THR A 151 -19.42 9.74 6.54
CA THR A 151 -20.52 8.87 7.01
C THR A 151 -20.19 8.08 8.28
N ALA A 152 -18.92 7.71 8.50
CA ALA A 152 -18.49 7.00 9.70
C ALA A 152 -18.87 7.71 11.01
N TRP A 153 -18.95 9.04 10.99
CA TRP A 153 -19.22 9.90 12.15
C TRP A 153 -20.73 10.28 12.29
N GLN A 154 -21.56 9.82 11.38
CA GLN A 154 -22.99 10.08 11.39
C GLN A 154 -23.74 9.00 12.16
N LYS A 155 -25.03 9.26 12.48
CA LYS A 155 -25.90 8.27 13.10
C LYS A 155 -25.97 7.01 12.21
N GLY A 156 -25.59 5.87 12.78
CA GLY A 156 -25.53 4.57 12.07
C GLY A 156 -24.21 4.32 11.34
N GLY A 157 -23.25 5.24 11.40
CA GLY A 157 -21.87 5.00 10.95
C GLY A 157 -21.06 4.23 12.00
N ASP A 158 -19.93 3.70 11.57
CA ASP A 158 -18.97 3.00 12.44
C ASP A 158 -17.63 3.73 12.39
N SER A 159 -17.27 4.39 13.49
CA SER A 159 -16.01 5.10 13.69
C SER A 159 -15.16 4.47 14.81
N GLU A 160 -15.44 3.26 15.24
CA GLU A 160 -14.82 2.66 16.43
C GLU A 160 -13.27 2.58 16.34
N ASN A 161 -12.75 2.32 15.16
CA ASN A 161 -11.32 2.21 14.90
C ASN A 161 -10.73 3.43 14.15
N PHE A 162 -11.45 4.55 14.15
CA PHE A 162 -11.02 5.82 13.57
C PHE A 162 -10.70 6.84 14.66
N THR A 163 -9.89 7.83 14.32
CA THR A 163 -9.68 9.00 15.17
C THR A 163 -10.00 10.29 14.41
N SER A 164 -10.64 11.25 15.09
CA SER A 164 -10.89 12.57 14.49
C SER A 164 -9.59 13.30 14.14
N LYS A 165 -8.50 13.06 14.89
CA LYS A 165 -7.18 13.61 14.59
C LYS A 165 -6.70 13.17 13.20
N ASP A 166 -6.90 11.91 12.84
CA ASP A 166 -6.45 11.37 11.56
C ASP A 166 -7.34 11.85 10.39
N VAL A 167 -8.62 12.13 10.67
CA VAL A 167 -9.49 12.85 9.71
C VAL A 167 -8.90 14.21 9.36
N PHE A 168 -8.49 15.00 10.35
CA PHE A 168 -7.85 16.29 10.08
C PHE A 168 -6.55 16.16 9.30
N LYS A 169 -5.71 15.16 9.61
CA LYS A 169 -4.45 14.93 8.89
C LYS A 169 -4.69 14.61 7.40
N ILE A 170 -5.63 13.73 7.08
CA ILE A 170 -5.90 13.37 5.68
C ILE A 170 -6.58 14.50 4.91
N ILE A 171 -7.46 15.27 5.55
CA ILE A 171 -8.05 16.48 4.96
C ILE A 171 -6.95 17.50 4.67
N GLN A 172 -6.00 17.70 5.58
CA GLN A 172 -4.87 18.60 5.34
C GLN A 172 -4.04 18.14 4.15
N LYS A 173 -3.72 16.83 4.04
CA LYS A 173 -3.04 16.28 2.84
C LYS A 173 -3.81 16.56 1.55
N ASN A 174 -5.13 16.48 1.59
CA ASN A 174 -5.98 16.80 0.43
C ASN A 174 -5.90 18.29 0.06
N LEU A 175 -5.99 19.18 1.05
CA LEU A 175 -5.90 20.63 0.85
C LEU A 175 -4.52 21.06 0.32
N ASP A 176 -3.47 20.37 0.74
CA ASP A 176 -2.09 20.59 0.30
C ASP A 176 -1.81 20.02 -1.12
N GLY A 177 -2.81 19.41 -1.77
CA GLY A 177 -2.64 18.73 -3.07
C GLY A 177 -1.78 17.46 -3.00
N LYS A 178 -1.68 16.84 -1.81
CA LYS A 178 -0.86 15.65 -1.53
C LYS A 178 -1.71 14.40 -1.30
N LEU A 179 -2.93 14.35 -1.81
CA LEU A 179 -3.80 13.17 -1.78
C LEU A 179 -4.27 12.83 -3.18
N THR A 180 -4.13 11.57 -3.57
CA THR A 180 -4.72 11.00 -4.77
C THR A 180 -5.73 9.93 -4.38
N LEU A 181 -6.99 10.16 -4.73
CA LEU A 181 -8.08 9.22 -4.51
C LEU A 181 -8.16 8.23 -5.68
N ILE A 182 -7.99 6.96 -5.36
CA ILE A 182 -8.09 5.86 -6.29
C ILE A 182 -9.57 5.47 -6.41
N ASN A 183 -10.06 5.30 -7.62
CA ASN A 183 -11.44 4.88 -7.86
C ASN A 183 -11.45 3.57 -8.65
N GLY A 184 -11.62 2.47 -7.96
CA GLY A 184 -11.79 1.16 -8.57
C GLY A 184 -10.74 0.12 -8.22
N ASP A 185 -10.93 -1.05 -8.83
CA ASP A 185 -10.18 -2.27 -8.57
C ASP A 185 -9.09 -2.49 -9.61
N SER A 186 -7.98 -3.11 -9.19
CA SER A 186 -6.88 -3.50 -10.08
C SER A 186 -6.23 -2.32 -10.82
N ILE A 187 -6.03 -1.20 -10.12
CA ILE A 187 -5.45 0.02 -10.68
C ILE A 187 -3.93 0.03 -10.48
N GLU A 188 -3.17 0.24 -11.54
CA GLU A 188 -1.74 0.53 -11.45
C GLU A 188 -1.56 2.01 -11.09
N ILE A 189 -1.09 2.27 -9.87
CA ILE A 189 -0.94 3.63 -9.34
C ILE A 189 0.47 4.19 -9.55
N LEU A 190 1.44 3.31 -9.59
CA LEU A 190 2.85 3.59 -9.86
C LEU A 190 3.43 2.43 -10.67
N PRO A 191 4.52 2.63 -11.42
CA PRO A 191 5.12 1.54 -12.21
C PRO A 191 5.39 0.29 -11.37
N ASN A 192 4.82 -0.85 -11.76
CA ASN A 192 4.90 -2.14 -11.04
C ASN A 192 4.29 -2.14 -9.63
N ILE A 193 3.45 -1.17 -9.30
CA ILE A 193 2.63 -1.16 -8.08
C ILE A 193 1.17 -1.04 -8.47
N ARG A 194 0.41 -2.07 -8.14
CA ARG A 194 -1.03 -2.15 -8.43
C ARG A 194 -1.80 -2.36 -7.14
N VAL A 195 -2.89 -1.64 -6.98
CA VAL A 195 -3.79 -1.80 -5.85
C VAL A 195 -5.07 -2.52 -6.26
N PHE A 196 -5.62 -3.27 -5.34
CA PHE A 196 -6.85 -4.03 -5.53
C PHE A 196 -7.80 -3.73 -4.40
N ILE A 197 -9.09 -3.61 -4.72
CA ILE A 197 -10.13 -3.58 -3.69
C ILE A 197 -10.06 -4.87 -2.89
N GLY A 198 -9.97 -4.71 -1.59
CA GLY A 198 -9.75 -5.79 -0.63
C GLY A 198 -11.02 -6.39 -0.07
N SER A 199 -10.90 -6.79 1.19
CA SER A 199 -11.84 -7.64 1.90
C SER A 199 -12.85 -6.76 2.58
N LYS A 200 -13.61 -5.99 2.44
CA LYS A 200 -14.59 -5.30 3.31
C LYS A 200 -14.24 -5.27 4.83
N HIS A 201 -12.93 -5.20 5.13
CA HIS A 201 -12.43 -4.94 6.47
C HIS A 201 -12.77 -3.50 6.89
N THR A 202 -12.60 -2.55 5.99
CA THR A 202 -13.25 -1.24 6.02
C THR A 202 -14.20 -1.13 4.84
N PHE A 203 -14.75 0.06 4.60
CA PHE A 203 -15.75 0.26 3.55
C PHE A 203 -15.23 -0.13 2.17
N GLU A 204 -13.96 0.23 1.88
CA GLU A 204 -13.26 -0.16 0.64
C GLU A 204 -11.74 -0.33 0.88
N SER A 205 -11.37 -1.20 1.82
CA SER A 205 -9.96 -1.53 2.06
C SER A 205 -9.28 -2.03 0.80
N GLN A 206 -7.98 -1.81 0.68
CA GLN A 206 -7.18 -2.28 -0.46
C GLN A 206 -5.95 -3.09 -0.02
N TYR A 207 -5.43 -3.91 -0.93
CA TYR A 207 -4.12 -4.55 -0.81
C TYR A 207 -3.25 -4.20 -2.00
N VAL A 208 -1.94 -4.35 -1.85
CA VAL A 208 -0.95 -3.86 -2.81
C VAL A 208 -0.19 -5.02 -3.43
N LEU A 209 -0.15 -5.07 -4.76
CA LEU A 209 0.69 -5.96 -5.54
C LEU A 209 1.93 -5.21 -6.00
N VAL A 210 3.11 -5.72 -5.65
CA VAL A 210 4.42 -5.11 -5.92
C VAL A 210 5.25 -6.02 -6.81
N GLY A 211 5.82 -5.48 -7.89
CA GLY A 211 6.81 -6.17 -8.72
C GLY A 211 8.22 -5.97 -8.18
N THR A 212 8.92 -7.07 -7.85
CA THR A 212 10.31 -7.03 -7.38
C THR A 212 11.33 -7.24 -8.50
N GLY A 213 10.87 -7.40 -9.73
CA GLY A 213 11.67 -7.73 -10.91
C GLY A 213 11.74 -9.23 -11.16
N ALA A 214 11.95 -10.05 -10.14
CA ALA A 214 11.94 -11.51 -10.25
C ALA A 214 10.55 -12.09 -9.98
N GLU A 215 9.81 -11.50 -9.06
CA GLU A 215 8.54 -12.01 -8.57
C GLU A 215 7.52 -10.89 -8.35
N LYS A 216 6.29 -11.28 -8.07
CA LYS A 216 5.23 -10.39 -7.58
C LYS A 216 4.90 -10.75 -6.14
N VAL A 217 4.76 -9.74 -5.31
CA VAL A 217 4.48 -9.87 -3.89
C VAL A 217 3.20 -9.12 -3.56
N ILE A 218 2.32 -9.72 -2.76
CA ILE A 218 1.15 -9.03 -2.21
C ILE A 218 1.46 -8.59 -0.79
N ILE A 219 1.24 -7.31 -0.49
CA ILE A 219 1.14 -6.78 0.86
C ILE A 219 -0.34 -6.74 1.18
N ALA A 220 -0.78 -7.69 2.02
CA ALA A 220 -2.18 -7.92 2.31
C ALA A 220 -2.74 -6.93 3.33
N SER A 221 -1.91 -6.45 4.27
CA SER A 221 -2.39 -5.67 5.41
C SER A 221 -3.56 -6.39 6.09
N ASP A 222 -4.59 -5.69 6.53
CA ASP A 222 -5.73 -6.29 7.23
C ASP A 222 -6.70 -7.07 6.32
N ASN A 223 -6.35 -7.21 5.06
CA ASN A 223 -7.00 -8.20 4.20
C ASN A 223 -6.59 -9.65 4.53
N SER A 224 -5.55 -9.84 5.36
CA SER A 224 -5.17 -11.11 6.00
C SER A 224 -4.24 -10.85 7.18
N TRP A 225 -4.72 -10.93 8.41
CA TRP A 225 -3.88 -10.70 9.59
C TRP A 225 -2.78 -11.74 9.73
N LEU A 226 -3.12 -13.00 9.50
CA LEU A 226 -2.20 -14.12 9.65
C LEU A 226 -2.09 -14.91 8.34
N TYR A 227 -0.95 -15.54 8.11
CA TYR A 227 -0.87 -16.57 7.08
C TYR A 227 -1.89 -17.68 7.32
N TYR A 228 -2.25 -17.90 8.57
CA TYR A 228 -3.29 -18.87 8.95
C TYR A 228 -4.65 -18.52 8.33
N ASN A 229 -5.04 -17.23 8.30
CA ASN A 229 -6.25 -16.79 7.62
C ASN A 229 -6.21 -17.13 6.13
N LEU A 230 -5.10 -16.80 5.47
CA LEU A 230 -4.92 -17.01 4.04
C LEU A 230 -4.89 -18.51 3.68
N THR A 231 -4.14 -19.32 4.45
CA THR A 231 -3.96 -20.75 4.16
C THR A 231 -5.23 -21.57 4.45
N ASN A 232 -5.97 -21.21 5.49
CA ASN A 232 -7.19 -21.91 5.88
C ASN A 232 -8.48 -21.27 5.35
N LEU A 233 -8.36 -20.13 4.64
CA LEU A 233 -9.49 -19.35 4.14
C LEU A 233 -10.49 -19.00 5.24
N LEU A 234 -9.98 -18.43 6.33
CA LEU A 234 -10.75 -17.97 7.46
C LEU A 234 -10.71 -16.45 7.55
N SER A 235 -11.87 -15.81 7.79
CA SER A 235 -11.93 -14.36 7.94
C SER A 235 -11.34 -13.90 9.27
N ILE A 236 -10.99 -12.63 9.34
CA ILE A 236 -10.75 -11.92 10.59
C ILE A 236 -12.09 -11.53 11.23
N PRO A 237 -12.11 -11.19 12.54
CA PRO A 237 -13.35 -10.82 13.23
C PRO A 237 -13.92 -9.47 12.78
N ILE A 238 -13.06 -8.54 12.35
CA ILE A 238 -13.46 -7.19 11.94
C ILE A 238 -13.64 -7.16 10.42
N THR A 239 -14.88 -7.39 9.96
CA THR A 239 -15.23 -7.26 8.53
C THR A 239 -16.72 -6.98 8.38
N PHE A 240 -17.07 -6.09 7.45
CA PHE A 240 -18.46 -5.77 7.09
C PHE A 240 -19.13 -6.88 6.26
N ASP A 241 -18.36 -7.71 5.57
CA ASP A 241 -18.86 -8.78 4.72
C ASP A 241 -17.88 -9.96 4.69
N GLN A 242 -18.18 -10.97 5.49
CA GLN A 242 -17.36 -12.19 5.59
C GLN A 242 -17.27 -12.94 4.27
N LYS A 243 -18.32 -12.95 3.46
CA LYS A 243 -18.35 -13.66 2.16
C LYS A 243 -17.42 -12.96 1.16
N ALA A 244 -17.47 -11.64 1.09
CA ALA A 244 -16.55 -10.85 0.29
C ALA A 244 -15.10 -11.01 0.76
N TYR A 245 -14.88 -11.05 2.08
CA TYR A 245 -13.57 -11.32 2.67
C TYR A 245 -12.99 -12.65 2.16
N LEU A 246 -13.72 -13.73 2.29
CA LEU A 246 -13.27 -15.06 1.83
C LEU A 246 -13.02 -15.12 0.33
N LYS A 247 -13.83 -14.42 -0.47
CA LYS A 247 -13.59 -14.29 -1.91
C LYS A 247 -12.24 -13.63 -2.21
N ASN A 248 -11.88 -12.58 -1.46
CA ASN A 248 -10.61 -11.88 -1.62
C ASN A 248 -9.41 -12.71 -1.15
N LEU A 249 -9.52 -13.49 -0.07
CA LEU A 249 -8.46 -14.43 0.31
C LEU A 249 -8.16 -15.43 -0.82
N LYS A 250 -9.19 -15.98 -1.44
CA LYS A 250 -9.04 -16.90 -2.61
C LYS A 250 -8.36 -16.18 -3.78
N ARG A 251 -8.75 -14.92 -4.06
CA ARG A 251 -8.16 -14.11 -5.12
C ARG A 251 -6.66 -13.88 -4.86
N MET A 252 -6.28 -13.42 -3.66
CA MET A 252 -4.87 -13.22 -3.30
C MET A 252 -4.04 -14.50 -3.49
N ARG A 253 -4.54 -15.65 -3.02
CA ARG A 253 -3.87 -16.94 -3.21
C ARG A 253 -3.67 -17.33 -4.67
N SER A 254 -4.59 -16.95 -5.57
CA SER A 254 -4.48 -17.28 -7.00
C SER A 254 -3.52 -16.37 -7.76
N MET A 255 -3.20 -15.19 -7.22
CA MET A 255 -2.41 -14.19 -7.93
C MET A 255 -0.91 -14.36 -7.78
N VAL A 256 -0.45 -14.80 -6.63
CA VAL A 256 0.98 -14.88 -6.31
C VAL A 256 1.29 -16.05 -5.37
N LYS A 257 2.57 -16.46 -5.37
CA LYS A 257 3.08 -17.42 -4.39
C LYS A 257 3.39 -16.77 -3.04
N ASN A 258 3.72 -15.48 -3.04
CA ASN A 258 4.20 -14.74 -1.88
C ASN A 258 3.19 -13.68 -1.45
N VAL A 259 2.64 -13.82 -0.25
CA VAL A 259 1.74 -12.84 0.40
C VAL A 259 2.35 -12.49 1.75
N ILE A 260 2.47 -11.21 2.06
CA ILE A 260 2.97 -10.72 3.34
C ILE A 260 1.77 -10.24 4.17
N GLY A 261 1.56 -10.85 5.33
CA GLY A 261 0.57 -10.46 6.34
C GLY A 261 1.25 -9.96 7.62
N MET A 262 0.47 -9.79 8.68
CA MET A 262 0.89 -9.23 9.97
C MET A 262 1.51 -10.28 10.92
N ASP A 263 1.79 -11.51 10.49
CA ASP A 263 2.37 -12.53 11.34
C ASP A 263 3.91 -12.58 11.29
N ASN A 264 4.48 -13.33 12.23
CA ASN A 264 5.92 -13.40 12.49
C ASN A 264 6.78 -14.04 11.39
N ARG A 265 6.20 -14.49 10.29
CA ARG A 265 6.95 -15.17 9.26
C ARG A 265 7.52 -14.15 8.28
N PHE A 266 8.76 -13.73 8.55
CA PHE A 266 9.53 -13.01 7.56
C PHE A 266 9.85 -13.96 6.40
N VAL A 267 9.15 -13.80 5.30
CA VAL A 267 9.66 -14.30 4.04
C VAL A 267 10.71 -13.29 3.58
N ARG A 268 11.99 -13.65 3.73
CA ARG A 268 13.09 -12.94 3.09
C ARG A 268 12.95 -13.24 1.59
N LEU A 269 12.49 -12.26 0.83
CA LEU A 269 12.46 -12.31 -0.63
C LEU A 269 13.82 -11.97 -1.20
#